data_6bcb254c181b6edd930e6f443a9ff7f4
#
_entry.id   6bcb254c181b6edd930e6f443a9ff7f4
#
_cell.length_a   1.000
_cell.length_b   1.000
_cell.length_c   1.000
_cell.angle_alpha   90.00
_cell.angle_beta   90.00
_cell.angle_gamma   90.00
#
_symmetry.space_group_name_H-M   'P 1'
#
loop_
_entity.id
_entity.type
_entity.pdbx_description
1 polymer ?
#
loop_
_entity_poly.entity_id
_entity_poly.type
_entity_poly.pdbx_seq_one_letter_code
_entity_poly.pdbx_strand_id
1 'polypeptide(L)' 'MTKKYKFSHIREAHNEFEAFLRIKGMSTRQFSFLLDISEVTARRYILDTTLLRYYHMRIISEHFNMSVKDVIDIIEYDLK' A
#
# COMPACT_ATOMS: atom_id res chain seq x y z
N MET A 1 -23.09 -2.61 -2.32
CA MET A 1 -21.85 -2.30 -3.03
C MET A 1 -20.83 -3.40 -2.85
N THR A 2 -20.18 -3.73 -3.89
CA THR A 2 -19.26 -4.84 -3.89
C THR A 2 -17.84 -4.36 -3.61
N LYS A 3 -17.11 -5.08 -2.81
CA LYS A 3 -15.72 -4.77 -2.60
C LYS A 3 -14.92 -5.11 -3.85
N LYS A 4 -14.13 -4.17 -4.30
CA LYS A 4 -13.26 -4.38 -5.42
C LYS A 4 -12.14 -5.33 -5.09
N TYR A 5 -11.60 -5.21 -3.88
CA TYR A 5 -10.49 -6.03 -3.43
C TYR A 5 -10.92 -6.82 -2.22
N LYS A 6 -10.35 -7.99 -2.06
CA LYS A 6 -10.70 -8.86 -0.93
C LYS A 6 -9.70 -8.73 0.20
N PHE A 7 -8.82 -7.75 0.10
CA PHE A 7 -7.75 -7.59 1.09
C PHE A 7 -8.29 -7.17 2.44
N SER A 8 -9.42 -6.48 2.45
CA SER A 8 -9.97 -5.94 3.70
C SER A 8 -10.40 -7.04 4.68
N HIS A 9 -10.45 -8.30 4.26
CA HIS A 9 -10.79 -9.36 5.18
C HIS A 9 -9.63 -9.72 6.12
N ILE A 10 -8.46 -9.18 5.88
CA ILE A 10 -7.32 -9.41 6.74
C ILE A 10 -7.44 -8.50 7.94
N ARG A 11 -7.75 -9.09 9.09
CA ARG A 11 -8.20 -8.32 10.25
C ARG A 11 -7.11 -7.48 10.87
N GLU A 12 -5.85 -7.92 10.81
CA GLU A 12 -4.76 -7.18 11.43
C GLU A 12 -4.38 -5.93 10.67
N ALA A 13 -4.83 -5.80 9.44
CA ALA A 13 -4.47 -4.65 8.64
C ALA A 13 -5.31 -3.45 9.03
N HIS A 14 -4.69 -2.28 9.03
CA HIS A 14 -5.37 -1.03 9.37
C HIS A 14 -6.13 -0.46 8.18
N ASN A 15 -5.73 -0.81 6.97
CA ASN A 15 -6.40 -0.34 5.79
C ASN A 15 -6.13 -1.30 4.64
N GLU A 16 -6.73 -1.00 3.51
CA GLU A 16 -6.64 -1.89 2.35
C GLU A 16 -5.20 -1.96 1.83
N PHE A 17 -4.47 -0.86 1.88
CA PHE A 17 -3.10 -0.85 1.39
C PHE A 17 -2.22 -1.76 2.24
N GLU A 18 -2.36 -1.69 3.57
CA GLU A 18 -1.58 -2.57 4.43
C GLU A 18 -1.94 -4.03 4.18
N ALA A 19 -3.23 -4.31 3.99
CA ALA A 19 -3.67 -5.66 3.68
C ALA A 19 -3.04 -6.15 2.37
N PHE A 20 -2.97 -5.27 1.38
CA PHE A 20 -2.35 -5.60 0.11
C PHE A 20 -0.87 -5.98 0.31
N LEU A 21 -0.14 -5.17 1.09
CA LEU A 21 1.27 -5.48 1.34
C LEU A 21 1.43 -6.81 2.05
N ARG A 22 0.56 -7.12 3.01
CA ARG A 22 0.63 -8.39 3.72
C ARG A 22 0.38 -9.57 2.80
N ILE A 23 -0.57 -9.44 1.90
CA ILE A 23 -0.85 -10.50 0.94
C ILE A 23 0.34 -10.72 0.02
N LYS A 24 1.04 -9.64 -0.34
CA LYS A 24 2.24 -9.75 -1.17
C LYS A 24 3.46 -10.19 -0.38
N GLY A 25 3.33 -10.37 0.93
CA GLY A 25 4.44 -10.80 1.76
C GLY A 25 5.47 -9.72 2.04
N MET A 26 5.08 -8.45 1.94
CA MET A 26 6.01 -7.34 2.16
C MET A 26 5.82 -6.76 3.54
N SER A 27 6.87 -6.83 4.35
CA SER A 27 6.87 -6.22 5.68
C SER A 27 7.08 -4.72 5.58
N THR A 28 6.82 -4.02 6.71
CA THR A 28 7.10 -2.59 6.78
C THR A 28 8.58 -2.31 6.51
N ARG A 29 9.46 -3.16 7.03
CA ARG A 29 10.88 -2.97 6.81
C ARG A 29 11.24 -3.10 5.33
N GLN A 30 10.69 -4.10 4.67
CA GLN A 30 10.93 -4.28 3.24
C GLN A 30 10.36 -3.11 2.44
N PHE A 31 9.21 -2.61 2.85
CA PHE A 31 8.61 -1.46 2.20
C PHE A 31 9.49 -0.22 2.35
N SER A 32 10.11 -0.05 3.52
CA SER A 32 11.03 1.06 3.74
C SER A 32 12.23 0.98 2.81
N PHE A 33 12.75 -0.22 2.61
CA PHE A 33 13.87 -0.41 1.68
C PHE A 33 13.44 -0.10 0.25
N LEU A 34 12.25 -0.52 -0.12
CA LEU A 34 11.76 -0.29 -1.48
C LEU A 34 11.68 1.20 -1.78
N LEU A 35 11.19 1.99 -0.85
CA LEU A 35 11.02 3.43 -1.05
C LEU A 35 12.22 4.24 -0.63
N ASP A 36 13.25 3.60 -0.08
CA ASP A 36 14.46 4.29 0.39
C ASP A 36 14.12 5.32 1.45
N ILE A 37 13.35 4.92 2.44
CA ILE A 37 12.95 5.76 3.56
C ILE A 37 13.16 4.98 4.85
N SER A 38 13.06 5.67 5.99
CA SER A 38 13.20 5.01 7.28
C SER A 38 12.00 4.11 7.54
N GLU A 39 12.18 3.14 8.42
CA GLU A 39 11.08 2.24 8.76
C GLU A 39 9.96 3.00 9.46
N VAL A 40 10.30 4.00 10.27
CA VAL A 40 9.29 4.82 10.93
C VAL A 40 8.45 5.56 9.89
N THR A 41 9.12 6.14 8.91
CA THR A 41 8.42 6.85 7.83
C THR A 41 7.56 5.88 7.01
N ALA A 42 8.10 4.70 6.74
CA ALA A 42 7.34 3.68 5.99
C ALA A 42 6.07 3.32 6.73
N ARG A 43 6.15 3.15 8.05
CA ARG A 43 4.97 2.83 8.84
C ARG A 43 3.94 3.94 8.75
N ARG A 44 4.40 5.18 8.82
CA ARG A 44 3.51 6.33 8.70
C ARG A 44 2.81 6.34 7.35
N TYR A 45 3.55 6.06 6.28
CA TYR A 45 2.96 6.05 4.93
C TYR A 45 1.94 4.93 4.78
N ILE A 46 2.18 3.78 5.40
CA ILE A 46 1.22 2.68 5.33
C ILE A 46 -0.07 3.05 6.06
N LEU A 47 0.05 3.68 7.22
CA LEU A 47 -1.12 4.04 8.01
C LEU A 47 -1.89 5.22 7.43
N ASP A 48 -1.21 6.09 6.71
CA ASP A 48 -1.82 7.26 6.08
C ASP A 48 -1.31 7.34 4.66
N THR A 49 -2.01 6.67 3.76
CA THR A 49 -1.59 6.57 2.38
C THR A 49 -1.73 7.88 1.61
N THR A 50 -2.39 8.87 2.20
CA THR A 50 -2.45 10.19 1.55
C THR A 50 -1.08 10.86 1.52
N LEU A 51 -0.13 10.35 2.32
CA LEU A 51 1.23 10.89 2.31
C LEU A 51 2.06 10.37 1.15
N LEU A 52 1.62 9.31 0.49
CA LEU A 52 2.36 8.76 -0.63
C LEU A 52 2.31 9.70 -1.83
N ARG A 53 3.47 9.94 -2.42
CA ARG A 53 3.56 10.79 -3.60
C ARG A 53 3.50 9.95 -4.86
N TYR A 54 3.31 10.61 -5.99
CA TYR A 54 3.19 9.89 -7.25
C TYR A 54 4.42 9.02 -7.52
N TYR A 55 5.62 9.52 -7.25
CA TYR A 55 6.79 8.72 -7.56
C TYR A 55 6.90 7.49 -6.66
N HIS A 56 6.36 7.55 -5.44
CA HIS A 56 6.26 6.37 -4.59
C HIS A 56 5.35 5.35 -5.23
N MET A 57 4.22 5.81 -5.76
CA MET A 57 3.26 4.90 -6.39
C MET A 57 3.86 4.24 -7.62
N ARG A 58 4.68 4.96 -8.34
CA ARG A 58 5.37 4.38 -9.49
C ARG A 58 6.33 3.28 -9.07
N ILE A 59 7.08 3.51 -8.00
CA ILE A 59 8.01 2.50 -7.49
C ILE A 59 7.23 1.26 -7.07
N ILE A 60 6.11 1.45 -6.36
CA ILE A 60 5.28 0.35 -5.90
C ILE A 60 4.71 -0.42 -7.09
N SER A 61 4.20 0.30 -8.07
CA SER A 61 3.59 -0.33 -9.23
C SER A 61 4.61 -1.17 -10.00
N GLU A 62 5.81 -0.65 -10.16
CA GLU A 62 6.85 -1.37 -10.88
C GLU A 62 7.31 -2.60 -10.12
N HIS A 63 7.43 -2.47 -8.81
CA HIS A 63 7.86 -3.61 -7.99
C HIS A 63 6.87 -4.76 -8.05
N PHE A 64 5.59 -4.46 -8.02
CA PHE A 64 4.56 -5.48 -8.01
C PHE A 64 3.99 -5.78 -9.40
N ASN A 65 4.59 -5.19 -10.43
CA ASN A 65 4.19 -5.44 -11.81
C ASN A 65 2.71 -5.15 -12.03
N MET A 66 2.31 -3.95 -11.61
CA MET A 66 0.93 -3.50 -11.76
C MET A 66 0.96 -2.03 -12.21
N SER A 67 -0.18 -1.50 -12.61
CA SER A 67 -0.23 -0.12 -13.07
C SER A 67 -0.32 0.83 -11.87
N VAL A 68 0.07 2.10 -12.10
CA VAL A 68 -0.09 3.13 -11.08
C VAL A 68 -1.57 3.27 -10.72
N LYS A 69 -2.45 3.15 -11.71
CA LYS A 69 -3.88 3.24 -11.45
C LYS A 69 -4.33 2.17 -10.48
N ASP A 70 -3.79 0.96 -10.60
CA ASP A 70 -4.14 -0.11 -9.69
C ASP A 70 -3.69 0.23 -8.26
N VAL A 71 -2.50 0.81 -8.11
CA VAL A 71 -2.03 1.23 -6.80
C VAL A 71 -2.96 2.29 -6.22
N ILE A 72 -3.33 3.27 -7.04
CA ILE A 72 -4.22 4.33 -6.60
C ILE A 72 -5.57 3.76 -6.19
N ASP A 73 -6.10 2.80 -6.94
CA ASP A 73 -7.37 2.18 -6.61
C ASP A 73 -7.33 1.51 -5.24
N ILE A 74 -6.23 0.85 -4.91
CA ILE A 74 -6.08 0.23 -3.60
C ILE A 74 -6.06 1.29 -2.51
N ILE A 75 -5.28 2.35 -2.73
CA ILE A 75 -5.16 3.42 -1.75
C ILE A 75 -6.51 4.10 -1.54
N GLU A 76 -7.22 4.38 -2.62
CA GLU A 76 -8.48 5.11 -2.53
C GLU A 76 -9.63 4.26 -2.03
N TYR A 77 -9.44 2.95 -1.96
CA TYR A 77 -10.51 2.07 -1.51
C TYR A 77 -11.03 2.49 -0.14
N ASP A 78 -10.12 2.79 0.77
CA ASP A 78 -10.50 3.17 2.13
C ASP A 78 -10.86 4.64 2.26
N LEU A 79 -10.57 5.44 1.25
CA LEU A 79 -10.85 6.87 1.30
C LEU A 79 -12.24 7.22 0.80
N LYS A 80 -12.93 6.24 0.25
CA LYS A 80 -14.30 6.44 -0.25
C LYS A 80 -15.36 6.19 0.84
#